data_94ad4cba60288cf84361c096ae112617
#
_entry.id   94ad4cba60288cf84361c096ae112617
#
_cell.length_a   1.000
_cell.length_b   1.000
_cell.length_c   1.000
_cell.angle_alpha   90.00
_cell.angle_beta   90.00
_cell.angle_gamma   90.00
#
_symmetry.space_group_name_H-M   'P 1'
#
loop_
_entity.id
_entity.type
_entity.pdbx_description
1 polymer ?
#
loop_
_entity_poly.entity_id
_entity_poly.type
_entity_poly.pdbx_seq_one_letter_code
_entity_poly.pdbx_strand_id
1 'polypeptide(L)'
;MKTNYLLTLVLALFTNIAFAQQKVTIKAGSIVPLQSSTYVRAADVTEGQTVDFNVIQDVNVDGICVIPRGTLVKGIVSEARRSTIAGTKGRLVIAINKLMLPNGEPLYFSNSDVRIYGRNRTPLAVVLACFCWPCIFIPGSKAAMPAGYEVLAMVAANTTIVVE
;
A
#
# COMPACT_ATOMS: atom_id res chain seq x y z
N MET A 1 59.37 23.54 -15.63
CA MET A 1 58.27 23.43 -16.62
C MET A 1 57.64 22.03 -16.64
N LYS A 2 58.38 20.92 -16.57
CA LYS A 2 57.76 19.54 -16.61
C LYS A 2 56.84 19.18 -15.46
N THR A 3 57.07 19.74 -14.26
CA THR A 3 56.29 19.42 -13.05
C THR A 3 54.87 20.00 -13.10
N ASN A 4 54.66 21.15 -13.79
CA ASN A 4 53.35 21.78 -13.88
C ASN A 4 52.43 21.05 -14.87
N TYR A 5 52.95 20.39 -15.89
CA TYR A 5 52.16 19.58 -16.81
C TYR A 5 51.70 18.27 -16.16
N LEU A 6 52.53 17.70 -15.24
CA LEU A 6 52.14 16.51 -14.49
C LEU A 6 51.01 16.83 -13.54
N LEU A 7 51.03 17.97 -12.87
CA LEU A 7 49.99 18.43 -11.96
C LEU A 7 48.67 18.71 -12.68
N THR A 8 48.72 19.34 -13.85
CA THR A 8 47.52 19.60 -14.68
C THR A 8 46.97 18.31 -15.29
N LEU A 9 47.79 17.34 -15.64
CA LEU A 9 47.36 16.04 -16.15
C LEU A 9 46.63 15.23 -15.03
N VAL A 10 47.17 15.26 -13.80
CA VAL A 10 46.53 14.59 -12.64
C VAL A 10 45.21 15.26 -12.29
N LEU A 11 45.13 16.59 -12.33
CA LEU A 11 43.90 17.32 -12.05
C LEU A 11 42.82 17.04 -13.12
N ALA A 12 43.21 16.88 -14.38
CA ALA A 12 42.28 16.53 -15.47
C ALA A 12 41.77 15.10 -15.40
N LEU A 13 42.51 14.17 -14.75
CA LEU A 13 42.05 12.81 -14.52
C LEU A 13 40.96 12.72 -13.44
N PHE A 14 40.96 13.63 -12.46
CA PHE A 14 39.97 13.67 -11.37
C PHE A 14 38.60 14.25 -11.78
N THR A 15 38.51 14.96 -12.90
CA THR A 15 37.27 15.61 -13.34
C THR A 15 36.30 14.67 -14.07
N ASN A 16 36.68 13.42 -14.36
CA ASN A 16 35.84 12.48 -15.12
C ASN A 16 35.07 11.45 -14.25
N ILE A 17 34.93 11.67 -12.93
CA ILE A 17 33.98 10.90 -12.14
C ILE A 17 32.58 11.49 -12.37
N ALA A 18 32.09 11.34 -13.60
CA ALA A 18 30.69 11.55 -13.87
C ALA A 18 29.93 10.45 -13.12
N PHE A 19 29.22 10.81 -12.07
CA PHE A 19 28.22 9.93 -11.46
C PHE A 19 27.21 9.58 -12.54
N ALA A 20 27.32 8.37 -13.07
CA ALA A 20 26.33 7.85 -13.99
C ALA A 20 25.05 7.59 -13.19
N GLN A 21 24.16 8.56 -13.13
CA GLN A 21 22.83 8.40 -12.57
C GLN A 21 22.09 7.37 -13.43
N GLN A 22 21.82 6.21 -12.85
CA GLN A 22 21.12 5.14 -13.54
C GLN A 22 19.62 5.41 -13.47
N LYS A 23 18.99 5.64 -14.63
CA LYS A 23 17.55 5.80 -14.76
C LYS A 23 16.91 4.43 -14.93
N VAL A 24 16.03 4.08 -14.00
CA VAL A 24 15.24 2.84 -14.03
C VAL A 24 13.78 3.19 -14.19
N THR A 25 13.08 2.48 -15.08
CA THR A 25 11.64 2.71 -15.33
C THR A 25 10.84 1.53 -14.80
N ILE A 26 9.99 1.78 -13.80
CA ILE A 26 8.97 0.84 -13.35
C ILE A 26 7.83 0.87 -14.35
N LYS A 27 7.48 -0.28 -14.91
CA LYS A 27 6.40 -0.40 -15.89
C LYS A 27 5.04 -0.35 -15.23
N ALA A 28 4.07 0.28 -15.89
CA ALA A 28 2.66 0.17 -15.51
C ALA A 28 2.24 -1.31 -15.48
N GLY A 29 1.42 -1.69 -14.50
CA GLY A 29 1.03 -3.07 -14.28
C GLY A 29 1.99 -3.89 -13.41
N SER A 30 3.15 -3.37 -13.02
CA SER A 30 4.03 -4.02 -12.05
C SER A 30 3.30 -4.21 -10.72
N ILE A 31 3.48 -5.37 -10.11
CA ILE A 31 2.81 -5.73 -8.85
C ILE A 31 3.76 -5.49 -7.68
N VAL A 32 3.29 -4.76 -6.69
CA VAL A 32 3.99 -4.53 -5.42
C VAL A 32 3.21 -5.23 -4.31
N PRO A 33 3.77 -6.28 -3.69
CA PRO A 33 3.11 -6.98 -2.60
C PRO A 33 3.24 -6.16 -1.31
N LEU A 34 2.11 -5.84 -0.71
CA LEU A 34 1.97 -5.06 0.52
C LEU A 34 1.36 -5.90 1.63
N GLN A 35 1.66 -5.54 2.86
CA GLN A 35 1.10 -6.17 4.05
C GLN A 35 0.64 -5.10 5.05
N SER A 36 -0.53 -5.30 5.65
CA SER A 36 -1.02 -4.43 6.72
C SER A 36 -0.15 -4.55 7.97
N SER A 37 0.29 -3.41 8.50
CA SER A 37 1.10 -3.37 9.73
C SER A 37 0.26 -3.56 10.99
N THR A 38 -1.03 -3.19 10.94
CA THR A 38 -1.89 -3.13 12.12
C THR A 38 -3.22 -3.84 11.89
N TYR A 39 -3.84 -4.26 13.02
CA TYR A 39 -5.21 -4.74 13.01
C TYR A 39 -6.18 -3.56 12.95
N VAL A 40 -7.08 -3.54 11.96
CA VAL A 40 -8.03 -2.45 11.73
C VAL A 40 -9.46 -2.98 11.69
N ARG A 41 -10.35 -2.43 12.52
CA ARG A 41 -11.79 -2.73 12.49
C ARG A 41 -12.57 -1.53 11.96
N ALA A 42 -13.57 -1.78 11.14
CA ALA A 42 -14.48 -0.74 10.66
C ALA A 42 -15.22 0.02 11.79
N ALA A 43 -15.26 -0.56 13.00
CA ALA A 43 -15.89 0.08 14.15
C ALA A 43 -15.00 1.12 14.85
N ASP A 44 -13.67 0.99 14.67
CA ASP A 44 -12.67 1.76 15.43
C ASP A 44 -12.02 2.86 14.58
N VAL A 45 -12.27 2.86 13.28
CA VAL A 45 -11.72 3.83 12.33
C VAL A 45 -12.81 4.69 11.71
N THR A 46 -12.40 5.87 11.27
CA THR A 46 -13.25 6.83 10.54
C THR A 46 -12.79 6.98 9.10
N GLU A 47 -13.70 7.39 8.22
CA GLU A 47 -13.36 7.76 6.84
C GLU A 47 -12.33 8.88 6.83
N GLY A 48 -11.34 8.79 5.94
CA GLY A 48 -10.19 9.69 5.86
C GLY A 48 -9.00 9.34 6.76
N GLN A 49 -9.16 8.38 7.68
CA GLN A 49 -8.06 7.93 8.54
C GLN A 49 -7.00 7.16 7.75
N THR A 50 -5.74 7.34 8.12
CA THR A 50 -4.61 6.66 7.48
C THR A 50 -4.35 5.31 8.14
N VAL A 51 -4.06 4.30 7.32
CA VAL A 51 -3.64 2.95 7.72
C VAL A 51 -2.30 2.64 7.08
N ASP A 52 -1.39 2.08 7.85
CA ASP A 52 -0.03 1.80 7.41
C ASP A 52 0.10 0.38 6.87
N PHE A 53 0.77 0.28 5.73
CA PHE A 53 1.16 -0.95 5.05
C PHE A 53 2.67 -0.97 4.84
N ASN A 54 3.28 -2.15 4.77
CA ASN A 54 4.69 -2.34 4.46
C ASN A 54 4.84 -3.19 3.21
N VAL A 55 5.86 -2.90 2.41
CA VAL A 55 6.26 -3.75 1.28
C VAL A 55 6.86 -5.05 1.80
N ILE A 56 6.39 -6.21 1.29
CA ILE A 56 6.81 -7.54 1.77
C ILE A 56 8.13 -7.98 1.15
N GLN A 57 8.34 -7.66 -0.12
CA GLN A 57 9.48 -8.11 -0.92
C GLN A 57 10.13 -6.94 -1.65
N ASP A 58 11.45 -7.04 -1.87
CA ASP A 58 12.16 -6.09 -2.71
C ASP A 58 11.64 -6.14 -4.14
N VAL A 59 11.29 -4.99 -4.69
CA VAL A 59 10.92 -4.86 -6.10
C VAL A 59 12.15 -4.47 -6.89
N ASN A 60 12.66 -5.42 -7.67
CA ASN A 60 13.82 -5.22 -8.52
C ASN A 60 13.39 -4.98 -9.97
N VAL A 61 13.99 -3.99 -10.61
CA VAL A 61 13.82 -3.70 -12.04
C VAL A 61 15.20 -3.63 -12.67
N ASP A 62 15.43 -4.40 -13.70
CA ASP A 62 16.71 -4.51 -14.41
C ASP A 62 17.92 -4.83 -13.47
N GLY A 63 17.64 -5.62 -12.41
CA GLY A 63 18.66 -6.02 -11.43
C GLY A 63 18.92 -4.99 -10.32
N ILE A 64 18.22 -3.86 -10.33
CA ILE A 64 18.36 -2.79 -9.35
C ILE A 64 17.15 -2.83 -8.41
N CYS A 65 17.41 -2.78 -7.09
CA CYS A 65 16.37 -2.68 -6.09
C CYS A 65 15.76 -1.27 -6.09
N VAL A 66 14.54 -1.16 -6.57
CA VAL A 66 13.82 0.11 -6.70
C VAL A 66 12.97 0.40 -5.46
N ILE A 67 12.30 -0.62 -4.93
CA ILE A 67 11.48 -0.51 -3.73
C ILE A 67 11.97 -1.56 -2.75
N PRO A 68 12.69 -1.16 -1.69
CA PRO A 68 13.17 -2.11 -0.69
C PRO A 68 12.02 -2.63 0.17
N ARG A 69 12.17 -3.86 0.63
CA ARG A 69 11.30 -4.47 1.64
C ARG A 69 11.19 -3.56 2.87
N GLY A 70 10.00 -3.49 3.46
CA GLY A 70 9.74 -2.67 4.63
C GLY A 70 9.43 -1.20 4.32
N THR A 71 9.44 -0.79 3.04
CA THR A 71 9.01 0.56 2.67
C THR A 71 7.57 0.80 3.12
N LEU A 72 7.35 1.92 3.81
CA LEU A 72 6.06 2.30 4.35
C LEU A 72 5.14 2.84 3.26
N VAL A 73 3.93 2.30 3.19
CA VAL A 73 2.87 2.72 2.28
C VAL A 73 1.65 3.15 3.09
N LYS A 74 1.10 4.32 2.77
CA LYS A 74 -0.09 4.84 3.46
C LYS A 74 -1.34 4.58 2.63
N GLY A 75 -2.29 3.85 3.23
CA GLY A 75 -3.64 3.71 2.73
C GLY A 75 -4.58 4.70 3.44
N ILE A 76 -5.65 5.10 2.78
CA ILE A 76 -6.68 5.98 3.33
C ILE A 76 -7.99 5.20 3.42
N VAL A 77 -8.64 5.23 4.58
CA VAL A 77 -9.96 4.62 4.76
C VAL A 77 -10.99 5.40 3.94
N SER A 78 -11.52 4.78 2.89
CA SER A 78 -12.54 5.38 2.01
C SER A 78 -13.95 5.14 2.54
N GLU A 79 -14.20 4.01 3.19
CA GLU A 79 -15.50 3.67 3.78
C GLU A 79 -15.29 2.83 5.03
N ALA A 80 -15.93 3.23 6.14
CA ALA A 80 -15.91 2.49 7.40
C ALA A 80 -17.35 2.41 7.96
N ARG A 81 -18.01 1.28 7.74
CA ARG A 81 -19.36 1.01 8.27
C ARG A 81 -19.32 -0.09 9.31
N ARG A 82 -19.89 0.21 10.47
CA ARG A 82 -20.11 -0.78 11.53
C ARG A 82 -21.18 -1.78 11.13
N SER A 83 -21.10 -2.99 11.65
CA SER A 83 -22.23 -3.91 11.65
C SER A 83 -23.32 -3.37 12.58
N THR A 84 -24.57 -3.41 12.13
CA THR A 84 -25.73 -2.97 12.90
C THR A 84 -26.67 -4.12 13.22
N ILE A 85 -27.75 -3.82 13.92
CA ILE A 85 -28.85 -4.73 14.26
C ILE A 85 -29.48 -5.33 12.99
N ALA A 86 -30.24 -6.39 13.10
CA ALA A 86 -30.86 -7.14 12.01
C ALA A 86 -29.84 -7.76 11.03
N GLY A 87 -28.70 -8.22 11.54
CA GLY A 87 -27.72 -8.99 10.77
C GLY A 87 -26.92 -8.19 9.72
N THR A 88 -27.03 -6.85 9.69
CA THR A 88 -26.36 -6.01 8.70
C THR A 88 -24.85 -6.12 8.84
N LYS A 89 -24.16 -6.46 7.73
CA LYS A 89 -22.71 -6.62 7.67
C LYS A 89 -21.94 -5.29 7.79
N GLY A 90 -20.81 -5.30 8.51
CA GLY A 90 -19.84 -4.22 8.46
C GLY A 90 -19.13 -4.16 7.11
N ARG A 91 -18.60 -2.98 6.76
CA ARG A 91 -17.80 -2.74 5.55
C ARG A 91 -16.58 -1.90 5.91
N LEU A 92 -15.43 -2.27 5.38
CA LEU A 92 -14.18 -1.52 5.46
C LEU A 92 -13.56 -1.47 4.07
N VAL A 93 -13.35 -0.27 3.56
CA VAL A 93 -12.67 -0.03 2.28
C VAL A 93 -11.48 0.88 2.54
N ILE A 94 -10.31 0.45 2.14
CA ILE A 94 -9.06 1.21 2.27
C ILE A 94 -8.48 1.38 0.87
N ALA A 95 -8.30 2.62 0.43
CA ALA A 95 -7.68 2.97 -0.84
C ALA A 95 -6.18 3.17 -0.64
N ILE A 96 -5.37 2.46 -1.42
CA ILE A 96 -3.92 2.62 -1.45
C ILE A 96 -3.58 3.33 -2.76
N ASN A 97 -3.36 4.65 -2.68
CA ASN A 97 -3.22 5.47 -3.88
C ASN A 97 -1.77 5.70 -4.30
N LYS A 98 -0.87 5.83 -3.32
CA LYS A 98 0.53 6.17 -3.59
C LYS A 98 1.50 5.60 -2.56
N LEU A 99 2.71 5.35 -3.02
CA LEU A 99 3.90 5.04 -2.24
C LEU A 99 4.90 6.17 -2.45
N MET A 100 5.55 6.60 -1.38
CA MET A 100 6.71 7.50 -1.49
C MET A 100 7.97 6.65 -1.61
N LEU A 101 8.67 6.78 -2.72
CA LEU A 101 9.95 6.11 -2.96
C LEU A 101 11.06 6.74 -2.10
N PRO A 102 12.17 6.03 -1.84
CA PRO A 102 13.30 6.57 -1.07
C PRO A 102 13.87 7.87 -1.63
N ASN A 103 13.81 8.07 -2.95
CA ASN A 103 14.23 9.28 -3.63
C ASN A 103 13.21 10.43 -3.56
N GLY A 104 12.07 10.25 -2.84
CA GLY A 104 11.03 11.26 -2.67
C GLY A 104 9.99 11.33 -3.79
N GLU A 105 10.13 10.55 -4.86
CA GLU A 105 9.14 10.52 -5.94
C GLU A 105 7.91 9.69 -5.56
N PRO A 106 6.69 10.14 -5.88
CA PRO A 106 5.48 9.37 -5.62
C PRO A 106 5.25 8.32 -6.72
N LEU A 107 5.12 7.06 -6.33
CA LEU A 107 4.64 5.98 -7.18
C LEU A 107 3.13 5.81 -6.99
N TYR A 108 2.35 5.96 -8.03
CA TYR A 108 0.89 5.84 -7.98
C TYR A 108 0.45 4.41 -8.27
N PHE A 109 -0.55 3.96 -7.51
CA PHE A 109 -1.19 2.66 -7.70
C PHE A 109 -2.55 2.82 -8.36
N SER A 110 -2.93 1.81 -9.14
CA SER A 110 -4.23 1.69 -9.78
C SER A 110 -4.95 0.48 -9.22
N ASN A 111 -6.25 0.63 -8.97
CA ASN A 111 -7.13 -0.47 -8.54
C ASN A 111 -6.66 -1.24 -7.30
N SER A 112 -6.04 -0.54 -6.35
CA SER A 112 -5.43 -1.14 -5.14
C SER A 112 -6.32 -0.91 -3.91
N ASP A 113 -7.65 -0.99 -4.09
CA ASP A 113 -8.60 -0.90 -3.00
C ASP A 113 -8.70 -2.21 -2.22
N VAL A 114 -8.46 -2.14 -0.93
CA VAL A 114 -8.71 -3.24 0.01
C VAL A 114 -10.16 -3.19 0.46
N ARG A 115 -10.96 -4.18 0.08
CA ARG A 115 -12.39 -4.24 0.42
C ARG A 115 -12.65 -5.43 1.32
N ILE A 116 -13.00 -5.16 2.59
CA ILE A 116 -13.31 -6.17 3.59
C ILE A 116 -14.75 -6.04 4.02
N TYR A 117 -15.48 -7.13 3.91
CA TYR A 117 -16.88 -7.23 4.29
C TYR A 117 -17.05 -8.19 5.44
N GLY A 118 -17.86 -7.82 6.43
CA GLY A 118 -18.36 -8.76 7.41
C GLY A 118 -19.31 -9.78 6.76
N ARG A 119 -19.53 -10.90 7.43
CA ARG A 119 -20.50 -11.90 6.99
C ARG A 119 -21.93 -11.38 7.20
N ASN A 120 -22.74 -11.46 6.16
CA ASN A 120 -24.16 -11.10 6.25
C ASN A 120 -24.94 -12.17 7.04
N ARG A 121 -25.59 -11.77 8.11
CA ARG A 121 -26.47 -12.65 8.94
C ARG A 121 -27.94 -12.23 8.88
N THR A 122 -28.28 -11.29 8.00
CA THR A 122 -29.67 -10.80 7.83
C THR A 122 -30.65 -11.93 7.53
N PRO A 123 -30.37 -12.90 6.63
CA PRO A 123 -31.31 -13.99 6.37
C PRO A 123 -31.59 -14.83 7.64
N LEU A 124 -30.54 -15.09 8.42
CA LEU A 124 -30.68 -15.83 9.68
C LEU A 124 -31.48 -15.04 10.73
N ALA A 125 -31.19 -13.75 10.86
CA ALA A 125 -31.90 -12.88 11.81
C ALA A 125 -33.38 -12.77 11.48
N VAL A 126 -33.75 -12.67 10.20
CA VAL A 126 -35.13 -12.60 9.73
C VAL A 126 -35.87 -13.91 9.98
N VAL A 127 -35.28 -15.06 9.64
CA VAL A 127 -35.89 -16.37 9.86
C VAL A 127 -36.11 -16.62 11.35
N LEU A 128 -35.12 -16.31 12.19
CA LEU A 128 -35.24 -16.48 13.63
C LEU A 128 -36.25 -15.51 14.28
N ALA A 129 -36.37 -14.29 13.74
CA ALA A 129 -37.35 -13.32 14.22
C ALA A 129 -38.81 -13.77 14.02
N CYS A 130 -39.08 -14.64 13.03
CA CYS A 130 -40.42 -15.26 12.84
C CYS A 130 -40.76 -16.22 13.99
N PHE A 131 -39.80 -16.80 14.66
CA PHE A 131 -40.02 -17.75 15.78
C PHE A 131 -39.77 -17.11 17.15
N CYS A 132 -38.91 -16.10 17.20
CA CYS A 132 -38.48 -15.48 18.44
C CYS A 132 -38.24 -13.98 18.21
N TRP A 133 -39.18 -13.12 18.66
CA TRP A 133 -39.08 -11.67 18.52
C TRP A 133 -37.74 -11.04 18.89
N PRO A 134 -37.06 -11.44 20.00
CA PRO A 134 -35.77 -10.86 20.36
C PRO A 134 -34.63 -11.19 19.39
N CYS A 135 -34.78 -12.18 18.48
CA CYS A 135 -33.73 -12.59 17.55
C CYS A 135 -33.43 -11.55 16.46
N ILE A 136 -34.27 -10.53 16.31
CA ILE A 136 -34.03 -9.39 15.40
C ILE A 136 -32.81 -8.55 15.82
N PHE A 137 -32.43 -8.60 17.10
CA PHE A 137 -31.30 -7.86 17.66
C PHE A 137 -29.94 -8.55 17.43
N ILE A 138 -29.89 -9.66 16.68
CA ILE A 138 -28.62 -10.32 16.35
C ILE A 138 -27.78 -9.39 15.45
N PRO A 139 -26.60 -8.93 15.89
CA PRO A 139 -25.75 -8.08 15.06
C PRO A 139 -25.09 -8.88 13.94
N GLY A 140 -24.84 -8.22 12.80
CA GLY A 140 -24.03 -8.77 11.73
C GLY A 140 -22.56 -8.92 12.12
N SER A 141 -21.79 -9.63 11.29
CA SER A 141 -20.35 -9.78 11.53
C SER A 141 -19.60 -8.46 11.27
N LYS A 142 -18.64 -8.19 12.12
CA LYS A 142 -17.76 -7.04 12.02
C LYS A 142 -16.84 -7.18 10.79
N ALA A 143 -16.58 -6.08 10.07
CA ALA A 143 -15.51 -6.02 9.08
C ALA A 143 -14.21 -5.66 9.80
N ALA A 144 -13.21 -6.50 9.68
CA ALA A 144 -11.90 -6.28 10.29
C ALA A 144 -10.81 -6.81 9.35
N MET A 145 -9.74 -6.04 9.24
CA MET A 145 -8.51 -6.41 8.55
C MET A 145 -7.49 -6.86 9.61
N PRO A 146 -7.04 -8.13 9.60
CA PRO A 146 -6.01 -8.57 10.52
C PRO A 146 -4.68 -7.90 10.19
N ALA A 147 -3.81 -7.76 11.20
CA ALA A 147 -2.40 -7.47 10.95
C ALA A 147 -1.82 -8.60 10.09
N GLY A 148 -0.95 -8.25 9.15
CA GLY A 148 -0.41 -9.24 8.22
C GLY A 148 -1.30 -9.53 7.00
N TYR A 149 -2.40 -8.82 6.80
CA TYR A 149 -3.23 -8.97 5.60
C TYR A 149 -2.47 -8.54 4.35
N GLU A 150 -2.32 -9.46 3.40
CA GLU A 150 -1.58 -9.22 2.17
C GLU A 150 -2.47 -8.60 1.09
N VAL A 151 -1.91 -7.63 0.38
CA VAL A 151 -2.56 -6.90 -0.73
C VAL A 151 -1.58 -6.78 -1.88
N LEU A 152 -2.05 -6.98 -3.08
CA LEU A 152 -1.28 -6.76 -4.30
C LEU A 152 -1.65 -5.40 -4.88
N ALA A 153 -0.74 -4.44 -4.81
CA ALA A 153 -0.91 -3.13 -5.42
C ALA A 153 -0.32 -3.12 -6.83
N MET A 154 -1.07 -2.59 -7.79
CA MET A 154 -0.65 -2.49 -9.18
C MET A 154 -0.22 -1.07 -9.51
N VAL A 155 0.97 -0.90 -10.11
CA VAL A 155 1.49 0.39 -10.56
C VAL A 155 0.62 0.97 -11.67
N ALA A 156 0.18 2.22 -11.52
CA ALA A 156 -0.77 2.87 -12.42
C ALA A 156 -0.16 3.30 -13.75
N ALA A 157 1.07 3.81 -13.72
CA ALA A 157 1.74 4.40 -14.88
C ALA A 157 3.24 4.10 -14.86
N ASN A 158 3.88 4.18 -16.04
CA ASN A 158 5.32 4.07 -16.12
C ASN A 158 5.96 5.23 -15.33
N THR A 159 6.78 4.88 -14.34
CA THR A 159 7.48 5.84 -13.49
C THR A 159 8.98 5.64 -13.65
N THR A 160 9.67 6.68 -14.13
CA THR A 160 11.13 6.63 -14.27
C THR A 160 11.75 7.25 -13.04
N ILE A 161 12.60 6.51 -12.38
CA ILE A 161 13.30 6.93 -11.17
C ILE A 161 14.79 6.95 -11.42
N VAL A 162 15.44 7.91 -10.75
CA VAL A 162 16.89 8.00 -10.70
C VAL A 162 17.36 7.30 -9.43
N VAL A 163 18.19 6.28 -9.58
CA VAL A 163 18.79 5.55 -8.47
C VAL A 163 20.24 5.99 -8.35
N GLU A 164 20.61 6.46 -7.15
CA GLU A 164 21.99 6.80 -6.82
C GLU A 164 22.79 5.58 -6.37
#